data_6da3a2b4a89cb9330c5bc2a1b64e0963
#
_entry.id   6da3a2b4a89cb9330c5bc2a1b64e0963
#
_cell.length_a   1.000
_cell.length_b   1.000
_cell.length_c   1.000
_cell.angle_alpha   90.00
_cell.angle_beta   90.00
_cell.angle_gamma   90.00
#
_symmetry.space_group_name_H-M   'P 1'
#
loop_
_entity.id
_entity.type
_entity.pdbx_description
1 polymer ?
#
loop_
_entity_poly.entity_id
_entity_poly.type
_entity_poly.pdbx_seq_one_letter_code
_entity_poly.pdbx_strand_id
1 'polypeptide(L)'
;MSKLSLKTLFLDLRLAIMIAWACPFGLAMAQTDEASSGQVVFEVLASEIALQRGEAGLAYNTYMEMARQYKDPRLAQRAMEIGIAGGSPELALQAAKTWDSLAPKSETKPKEVLVTLLILNNRWQEATKPAIALLRQQSPAQQEATLVQLQTLLSKAKNESEALRAFYEIASNAKLGSKNLGLLYTYAMSAEKAGRVDIMEKTLREILRKNPNDVNALNALGYSLADRNAKLPEAFVLISKAHQLSPQDAFILDSLGWVNFRLGKNALALEQLQQAFRMKPEADIAAHTGEVLWSMGRQAEAEAMWQEGQKLDANNATLQETLKRLKPDWLQPTQAQKGSWDGRFAVKVTGLTDAQIQGGSGGFTLIQENLKDTLEIRNPMGGAIAKITITPGEATLERDGQITSAIDADTLVQNTLGLPLPARGLSNWLRGETRPGSEASIERNNKGQVSEIRQDGWNLRYNWSNQNRLDKLTMTRRSNIGSIDIRLVFDQADE
;
A
#
# COMPACT_ATOMS: atom_id res chain seq x y z
N MET A 1 -14.97 7.30 9.16
CA MET A 1 -14.82 6.11 10.05
C MET A 1 -13.38 6.10 10.57
N SER A 2 -13.22 6.08 11.88
CA SER A 2 -12.01 6.46 12.61
C SER A 2 -10.80 5.57 12.30
N LYS A 3 -9.65 6.22 12.07
CA LYS A 3 -8.32 5.60 12.03
C LYS A 3 -8.04 4.94 13.39
N LEU A 4 -8.29 3.64 13.52
CA LEU A 4 -7.72 2.87 14.61
C LEU A 4 -6.21 2.78 14.37
N SER A 5 -5.45 3.51 15.18
CA SER A 5 -3.98 3.54 15.17
C SER A 5 -3.43 2.12 15.43
N LEU A 6 -2.29 1.82 14.81
CA LEU A 6 -1.49 0.62 15.10
C LEU A 6 -1.30 0.40 16.62
N LYS A 7 -1.29 1.48 17.41
CA LYS A 7 -1.24 1.45 18.88
C LYS A 7 -2.43 0.73 19.53
N THR A 8 -3.64 0.81 18.97
CA THR A 8 -4.82 0.12 19.52
C THR A 8 -4.80 -1.37 19.22
N LEU A 9 -4.28 -1.78 18.05
CA LEU A 9 -4.13 -3.19 17.72
C LEU A 9 -3.09 -3.89 18.60
N PHE A 10 -2.01 -3.16 18.95
CA PHE A 10 -1.01 -3.63 19.92
C PHE A 10 -1.56 -3.63 21.36
N LEU A 11 -2.55 -2.78 21.67
CA LEU A 11 -3.20 -2.76 23.00
C LEU A 11 -4.08 -3.99 23.21
N ASP A 12 -4.84 -4.42 22.18
CA ASP A 12 -5.67 -5.64 22.24
C ASP A 12 -4.81 -6.91 22.31
N LEU A 13 -3.64 -6.91 21.66
CA LEU A 13 -2.65 -7.99 21.80
C LEU A 13 -2.00 -7.98 23.20
N ARG A 14 -1.80 -6.80 23.81
CA ARG A 14 -1.32 -6.67 25.20
C ARG A 14 -2.32 -7.25 26.20
N LEU A 15 -3.62 -7.07 25.98
CA LEU A 15 -4.66 -7.61 26.87
C LEU A 15 -4.73 -9.15 26.79
N ALA A 16 -4.58 -9.72 25.58
CA ALA A 16 -4.56 -11.18 25.39
C ALA A 16 -3.29 -11.84 25.98
N ILE A 17 -2.17 -11.12 26.04
CA ILE A 17 -0.91 -11.61 26.61
C ILE A 17 -0.89 -11.44 28.14
N MET A 18 -1.55 -10.42 28.71
CA MET A 18 -1.57 -10.21 30.19
C MET A 18 -2.42 -11.23 30.94
N ILE A 19 -3.36 -11.94 30.34
CA ILE A 19 -4.19 -12.95 31.01
C ILE A 19 -3.44 -14.29 31.20
N ALA A 20 -2.26 -14.49 30.58
CA ALA A 20 -1.45 -15.70 30.70
C ALA A 20 -0.44 -15.69 31.88
N TRP A 21 -0.45 -14.66 32.75
CA TRP A 21 0.59 -14.43 33.78
C TRP A 21 0.28 -15.00 35.16
N ALA A 22 -0.55 -16.02 35.28
CA ALA A 22 -0.79 -16.70 36.55
C ALA A 22 -0.52 -18.22 36.43
N CYS A 23 0.72 -18.60 36.11
CA CYS A 23 1.16 -19.97 36.37
C CYS A 23 2.49 -20.00 37.10
N PRO A 24 2.60 -20.77 38.21
CA PRO A 24 3.80 -20.83 39.02
C PRO A 24 4.92 -21.58 38.26
N PHE A 25 6.12 -21.05 38.37
CA PHE A 25 7.36 -21.70 37.92
C PHE A 25 7.48 -23.08 38.56
N GLY A 26 7.09 -24.11 37.86
CA GLY A 26 7.43 -25.50 38.14
C GLY A 26 8.80 -25.80 37.52
N LEU A 27 9.85 -25.76 38.32
CA LEU A 27 11.20 -26.21 37.97
C LEU A 27 11.22 -27.74 37.74
N ALA A 28 11.09 -28.16 36.47
CA ALA A 28 11.56 -29.48 36.07
C ALA A 28 12.98 -29.31 35.54
N MET A 29 13.96 -29.45 36.42
CA MET A 29 15.39 -29.45 36.10
C MET A 29 15.79 -30.83 35.56
N ALA A 30 16.09 -30.89 34.26
CA ALA A 30 16.97 -31.92 33.74
C ALA A 30 18.42 -31.49 34.06
N GLN A 31 19.19 -32.36 34.65
CA GLN A 31 20.60 -32.15 35.03
C GLN A 31 21.44 -31.69 33.84
N THR A 32 21.83 -30.43 33.85
CA THR A 32 22.89 -29.86 33.03
C THR A 32 23.75 -29.00 33.95
N ASP A 33 25.06 -29.04 33.77
CA ASP A 33 26.14 -28.40 34.52
C ASP A 33 25.70 -27.22 35.42
N GLU A 34 25.90 -27.34 36.73
CA GLU A 34 25.51 -26.31 37.73
C GLU A 34 26.14 -24.95 37.48
N ALA A 35 27.31 -24.87 36.85
CA ALA A 35 27.99 -23.65 36.49
C ALA A 35 27.23 -22.86 35.35
N SER A 36 26.64 -23.58 34.40
CA SER A 36 25.88 -22.96 33.30
C SER A 36 24.52 -22.43 33.74
N SER A 37 23.90 -23.07 34.73
CA SER A 37 22.61 -22.63 35.30
C SER A 37 22.71 -21.28 36.04
N GLY A 38 23.79 -21.08 36.81
CA GLY A 38 24.01 -19.81 37.53
C GLY A 38 24.23 -18.64 36.61
N GLN A 39 24.94 -18.82 35.51
CA GLN A 39 25.21 -17.80 34.52
C GLN A 39 23.92 -17.41 33.79
N VAL A 40 23.11 -18.34 33.35
CA VAL A 40 21.81 -18.08 32.69
C VAL A 40 20.89 -17.25 33.59
N VAL A 41 20.79 -17.63 34.89
CA VAL A 41 19.99 -16.88 35.86
C VAL A 41 20.50 -15.46 36.04
N PHE A 42 21.82 -15.26 36.12
CA PHE A 42 22.42 -13.95 36.23
C PHE A 42 22.12 -13.07 34.99
N GLU A 43 22.31 -13.61 33.78
CA GLU A 43 22.06 -12.89 32.54
C GLU A 43 20.58 -12.54 32.36
N VAL A 44 19.66 -13.43 32.73
CA VAL A 44 18.21 -13.16 32.76
C VAL A 44 17.88 -12.02 33.71
N LEU A 45 18.37 -12.05 34.97
CA LEU A 45 18.14 -11.01 35.95
C LEU A 45 18.74 -9.66 35.48
N ALA A 46 19.94 -9.67 34.94
CA ALA A 46 20.58 -8.47 34.39
C ALA A 46 19.76 -7.86 33.25
N SER A 47 19.21 -8.72 32.37
CA SER A 47 18.35 -8.30 31.26
C SER A 47 17.03 -7.69 31.74
N GLU A 48 16.38 -8.28 32.75
CA GLU A 48 15.14 -7.73 33.32
C GLU A 48 15.40 -6.39 34.06
N ILE A 49 16.56 -6.24 34.72
CA ILE A 49 16.97 -4.95 35.32
C ILE A 49 17.22 -3.91 34.22
N ALA A 50 17.86 -4.28 33.11
CA ALA A 50 18.06 -3.39 31.96
C ALA A 50 16.72 -2.93 31.37
N LEU A 51 15.72 -3.83 31.28
CA LEU A 51 14.35 -3.45 30.86
C LEU A 51 13.72 -2.43 31.77
N GLN A 52 13.83 -2.59 33.10
CA GLN A 52 13.31 -1.63 34.09
C GLN A 52 13.99 -0.27 33.97
N ARG A 53 15.24 -0.22 33.53
CA ARG A 53 16.00 1.01 33.26
C ARG A 53 15.71 1.64 31.91
N GLY A 54 14.86 1.03 31.08
CA GLY A 54 14.55 1.50 29.73
C GLY A 54 15.55 1.05 28.65
N GLU A 55 16.50 0.19 28.98
CA GLU A 55 17.55 -0.33 28.09
C GLU A 55 17.05 -1.57 27.31
N ALA A 56 15.89 -1.43 26.67
CA ALA A 56 15.22 -2.55 25.98
C ALA A 56 16.06 -3.20 24.89
N GLY A 57 16.91 -2.43 24.19
CA GLY A 57 17.80 -2.93 23.16
C GLY A 57 18.89 -3.86 23.72
N LEU A 58 19.47 -3.50 24.88
CA LEU A 58 20.45 -4.36 25.57
C LEU A 58 19.81 -5.68 25.99
N ALA A 59 18.66 -5.61 26.67
CA ALA A 59 17.93 -6.79 27.10
C ALA A 59 17.56 -7.71 25.95
N TYR A 60 17.04 -7.15 24.85
CA TYR A 60 16.71 -7.91 23.65
C TYR A 60 17.92 -8.68 23.10
N ASN A 61 19.06 -8.01 22.94
CA ASN A 61 20.27 -8.63 22.39
C ASN A 61 20.78 -9.76 23.31
N THR A 62 20.81 -9.54 24.62
CA THR A 62 21.22 -10.54 25.61
C THR A 62 20.30 -11.77 25.56
N TYR A 63 18.98 -11.58 25.53
CA TYR A 63 18.02 -12.68 25.40
C TYR A 63 18.18 -13.44 24.08
N MET A 64 18.45 -12.76 22.95
CA MET A 64 18.68 -13.39 21.67
C MET A 64 19.99 -14.17 21.60
N GLU A 65 21.03 -13.68 22.25
CA GLU A 65 22.31 -14.36 22.36
C GLU A 65 22.19 -15.63 23.21
N MET A 66 21.62 -15.52 24.42
CA MET A 66 21.31 -16.65 25.28
C MET A 66 20.43 -17.68 24.57
N ALA A 67 19.41 -17.28 23.84
CA ALA A 67 18.54 -18.21 23.13
C ALA A 67 19.30 -19.07 22.13
N ARG A 68 20.26 -18.50 21.41
CA ARG A 68 21.12 -19.23 20.45
C ARG A 68 22.15 -20.11 21.14
N GLN A 69 22.78 -19.60 22.19
CA GLN A 69 23.82 -20.30 22.96
C GLN A 69 23.24 -21.51 23.67
N TYR A 70 22.16 -21.32 24.42
CA TYR A 70 21.56 -22.38 25.24
C TYR A 70 20.45 -23.17 24.51
N LYS A 71 20.13 -22.78 23.26
CA LYS A 71 19.07 -23.40 22.44
C LYS A 71 17.72 -23.44 23.18
N ASP A 72 17.45 -22.48 24.03
CA ASP A 72 16.21 -22.39 24.81
C ASP A 72 15.18 -21.50 24.11
N PRO A 73 14.07 -22.07 23.61
CA PRO A 73 13.03 -21.30 22.91
C PRO A 73 12.36 -20.24 23.78
N ARG A 74 12.33 -20.41 25.12
CA ARG A 74 11.71 -19.44 26.05
C ARG A 74 12.43 -18.10 26.06
N LEU A 75 13.76 -18.12 25.89
CA LEU A 75 14.57 -16.90 25.81
C LEU A 75 14.28 -16.13 24.52
N ALA A 76 14.12 -16.84 23.39
CA ALA A 76 13.70 -16.22 22.13
C ALA A 76 12.27 -15.69 22.20
N GLN A 77 11.35 -16.37 22.89
CA GLN A 77 10.01 -15.87 23.17
C GLN A 77 10.08 -14.56 23.96
N ARG A 78 10.89 -14.49 25.02
CA ARG A 78 11.04 -13.27 25.80
C ARG A 78 11.61 -12.11 24.98
N ALA A 79 12.62 -12.36 24.15
CA ALA A 79 13.14 -11.38 23.22
C ALA A 79 12.05 -10.86 22.25
N MET A 80 11.19 -11.73 21.75
CA MET A 80 10.06 -11.36 20.88
C MET A 80 9.07 -10.44 21.63
N GLU A 81 8.74 -10.73 22.88
CA GLU A 81 7.88 -9.92 23.73
C GLU A 81 8.48 -8.50 23.96
N ILE A 82 9.80 -8.43 24.18
CA ILE A 82 10.54 -7.17 24.32
C ILE A 82 10.45 -6.36 23.00
N GLY A 83 10.65 -7.02 21.84
CA GLY A 83 10.53 -6.39 20.53
C GLY A 83 9.13 -5.80 20.27
N ILE A 84 8.08 -6.55 20.65
CA ILE A 84 6.69 -6.09 20.56
C ILE A 84 6.46 -4.90 21.51
N ALA A 85 6.87 -5.00 22.76
CA ALA A 85 6.69 -3.95 23.77
C ALA A 85 7.44 -2.66 23.39
N GLY A 86 8.63 -2.80 22.80
CA GLY A 86 9.46 -1.71 22.31
C GLY A 86 8.99 -1.11 20.96
N GLY A 87 7.91 -1.64 20.37
CA GLY A 87 7.38 -1.14 19.09
C GLY A 87 8.31 -1.39 17.89
N SER A 88 9.17 -2.42 17.98
CA SER A 88 10.15 -2.80 16.94
C SER A 88 9.72 -4.07 16.21
N PRO A 89 8.90 -3.96 15.12
CA PRO A 89 8.34 -5.13 14.42
C PRO A 89 9.39 -6.08 13.87
N GLU A 90 10.51 -5.54 13.37
CA GLU A 90 11.59 -6.38 12.79
C GLU A 90 12.33 -7.18 13.87
N LEU A 91 12.58 -6.59 15.05
CA LEU A 91 13.18 -7.31 16.16
C LEU A 91 12.25 -8.40 16.68
N ALA A 92 10.95 -8.08 16.84
CA ALA A 92 9.94 -9.06 17.23
C ALA A 92 9.89 -10.23 16.24
N LEU A 93 9.93 -9.95 14.94
CA LEU A 93 9.93 -10.96 13.89
C LEU A 93 11.19 -11.82 13.89
N GLN A 94 12.36 -11.21 14.08
CA GLN A 94 13.63 -11.93 14.18
C GLN A 94 13.63 -12.91 15.36
N ALA A 95 13.15 -12.46 16.51
CA ALA A 95 13.03 -13.28 17.71
C ALA A 95 11.99 -14.41 17.53
N ALA A 96 10.84 -14.11 16.89
CA ALA A 96 9.84 -15.13 16.57
C ALA A 96 10.35 -16.22 15.62
N LYS A 97 11.17 -15.85 14.61
CA LYS A 97 11.86 -16.83 13.75
C LYS A 97 12.81 -17.72 14.55
N THR A 98 13.56 -17.14 15.47
CA THR A 98 14.46 -17.90 16.36
C THR A 98 13.65 -18.81 17.28
N TRP A 99 12.56 -18.32 17.86
CA TRP A 99 11.67 -19.11 18.70
C TRP A 99 11.10 -20.32 17.94
N ASP A 100 10.52 -20.10 16.72
CA ASP A 100 10.00 -21.21 15.89
C ASP A 100 11.07 -22.24 15.51
N SER A 101 12.32 -21.79 15.30
CA SER A 101 13.44 -22.68 14.95
C SER A 101 13.92 -23.53 16.11
N LEU A 102 13.83 -23.03 17.35
CA LEU A 102 14.30 -23.70 18.57
C LEU A 102 13.21 -24.53 19.24
N ALA A 103 11.96 -24.18 19.05
CA ALA A 103 10.84 -24.87 19.69
C ALA A 103 10.66 -26.31 19.18
N PRO A 104 10.14 -27.21 20.04
CA PRO A 104 9.76 -28.56 19.62
C PRO A 104 8.80 -28.52 18.41
N LYS A 105 9.02 -29.42 17.45
CA LYS A 105 8.16 -29.48 16.25
C LYS A 105 6.68 -29.77 16.54
N SER A 106 6.38 -30.34 17.70
CA SER A 106 5.01 -30.60 18.18
C SER A 106 4.32 -29.36 18.72
N GLU A 107 5.04 -28.28 18.99
CA GLU A 107 4.49 -27.02 19.51
C GLU A 107 4.09 -26.12 18.36
N THR A 108 2.80 -25.73 18.30
CA THR A 108 2.27 -24.89 17.22
C THR A 108 2.38 -23.38 17.52
N LYS A 109 2.43 -23.01 18.80
CA LYS A 109 2.39 -21.63 19.25
C LYS A 109 3.46 -20.70 18.66
N PRO A 110 4.74 -21.10 18.60
CA PRO A 110 5.80 -20.28 17.99
C PRO A 110 5.49 -19.96 16.52
N LYS A 111 5.02 -20.97 15.79
CA LYS A 111 4.67 -20.85 14.38
C LYS A 111 3.42 -19.98 14.14
N GLU A 112 2.40 -20.10 15.00
CA GLU A 112 1.22 -19.23 14.99
C GLU A 112 1.61 -17.75 15.15
N VAL A 113 2.47 -17.47 16.12
CA VAL A 113 2.97 -16.11 16.39
C VAL A 113 3.81 -15.60 15.23
N LEU A 114 4.71 -16.44 14.69
CA LEU A 114 5.53 -16.08 13.53
C LEU A 114 4.65 -15.71 12.32
N VAL A 115 3.66 -16.55 11.99
CA VAL A 115 2.72 -16.29 10.88
C VAL A 115 1.98 -14.96 11.10
N THR A 116 1.46 -14.75 12.32
CA THR A 116 0.74 -13.51 12.67
C THR A 116 1.63 -12.29 12.52
N LEU A 117 2.86 -12.32 13.03
CA LEU A 117 3.79 -11.19 12.91
C LEU A 117 4.19 -10.91 11.46
N LEU A 118 4.42 -11.94 10.65
CA LEU A 118 4.71 -11.77 9.22
C LEU A 118 3.56 -11.04 8.51
N ILE A 119 2.32 -11.47 8.75
CA ILE A 119 1.14 -10.88 8.12
C ILE A 119 0.89 -9.45 8.60
N LEU A 120 1.00 -9.17 9.89
CA LEU A 120 0.87 -7.81 10.45
C LEU A 120 1.93 -6.84 9.90
N ASN A 121 3.09 -7.37 9.50
CA ASN A 121 4.12 -6.60 8.81
C ASN A 121 3.98 -6.60 7.27
N ASN A 122 2.83 -7.04 6.74
CA ASN A 122 2.54 -7.15 5.31
C ASN A 122 3.51 -8.05 4.53
N ARG A 123 4.12 -9.04 5.18
CA ARG A 123 5.04 -10.03 4.57
C ARG A 123 4.29 -11.32 4.25
N TRP A 124 3.19 -11.21 3.50
CA TRP A 124 2.27 -12.31 3.20
C TRP A 124 2.96 -13.48 2.50
N GLN A 125 3.82 -13.19 1.54
CA GLN A 125 4.54 -14.22 0.80
C GLN A 125 5.48 -15.05 1.71
N GLU A 126 6.15 -14.39 2.66
CA GLU A 126 7.00 -15.08 3.62
C GLU A 126 6.18 -15.90 4.64
N ALA A 127 4.96 -15.47 4.95
CA ALA A 127 4.06 -16.18 5.84
C ALA A 127 3.55 -17.52 5.25
N THR A 128 3.56 -17.68 3.93
CA THR A 128 2.95 -18.82 3.23
C THR A 128 3.53 -20.17 3.70
N LYS A 129 4.84 -20.33 3.68
CA LYS A 129 5.49 -21.59 4.10
C LYS A 129 5.24 -21.95 5.57
N PRO A 130 5.47 -21.03 6.54
CA PRO A 130 5.16 -21.29 7.95
C PRO A 130 3.66 -21.58 8.18
N ALA A 131 2.76 -20.86 7.51
CA ALA A 131 1.31 -21.08 7.65
C ALA A 131 0.89 -22.47 7.15
N ILE A 132 1.40 -22.92 6.00
CA ILE A 132 1.15 -24.28 5.48
C ILE A 132 1.69 -25.34 6.45
N ALA A 133 2.88 -25.11 7.00
CA ALA A 133 3.47 -26.03 7.97
C ALA A 133 2.63 -26.10 9.27
N LEU A 134 2.07 -24.96 9.71
CA LEU A 134 1.14 -24.87 10.83
C LEU A 134 -0.14 -25.68 10.56
N LEU A 135 -0.79 -25.44 9.41
CA LEU A 135 -2.03 -26.14 9.04
C LEU A 135 -1.85 -27.66 9.02
N ARG A 136 -0.69 -28.17 8.58
CA ARG A 136 -0.41 -29.61 8.57
C ARG A 136 -0.36 -30.25 9.95
N GLN A 137 -0.13 -29.47 11.00
CA GLN A 137 -0.07 -29.93 12.41
C GLN A 137 -1.43 -29.81 13.10
N GLN A 138 -2.37 -29.09 12.51
CA GLN A 138 -3.67 -28.77 13.09
C GLN A 138 -4.76 -29.76 12.66
N SER A 139 -5.74 -29.97 13.55
CA SER A 139 -6.98 -30.65 13.20
C SER A 139 -7.80 -29.81 12.21
N PRO A 140 -8.76 -30.40 11.46
CA PRO A 140 -9.60 -29.66 10.52
C PRO A 140 -10.32 -28.43 11.12
N ALA A 141 -10.78 -28.54 12.37
CA ALA A 141 -11.42 -27.43 13.07
C ALA A 141 -10.43 -26.29 13.38
N GLN A 142 -9.22 -26.62 13.78
CA GLN A 142 -8.16 -25.65 14.02
C GLN A 142 -7.68 -25.00 12.71
N GLN A 143 -7.59 -25.77 11.61
CA GLN A 143 -7.28 -25.24 10.28
C GLN A 143 -8.31 -24.18 9.86
N GLU A 144 -9.61 -24.47 10.03
CA GLU A 144 -10.66 -23.52 9.71
C GLU A 144 -10.57 -22.26 10.57
N ALA A 145 -10.34 -22.38 11.88
CA ALA A 145 -10.15 -21.25 12.78
C ALA A 145 -8.95 -20.38 12.37
N THR A 146 -7.82 -21.00 12.03
CA THR A 146 -6.63 -20.30 11.54
C THR A 146 -6.94 -19.53 10.24
N LEU A 147 -7.62 -20.16 9.29
CA LEU A 147 -7.98 -19.51 8.03
C LEU A 147 -8.96 -18.34 8.22
N VAL A 148 -9.90 -18.43 9.16
CA VAL A 148 -10.80 -17.32 9.52
C VAL A 148 -10.01 -16.15 10.13
N GLN A 149 -9.01 -16.44 10.96
CA GLN A 149 -8.12 -15.39 11.47
C GLN A 149 -7.32 -14.72 10.35
N LEU A 150 -6.76 -15.49 9.42
CA LEU A 150 -6.04 -14.96 8.25
C LEU A 150 -6.98 -14.12 7.37
N GLN A 151 -8.21 -14.58 7.16
CA GLN A 151 -9.23 -13.83 6.41
C GLN A 151 -9.51 -12.45 7.02
N THR A 152 -9.61 -12.36 8.35
CA THR A 152 -9.82 -11.05 9.02
C THR A 152 -8.66 -10.08 8.81
N LEU A 153 -7.45 -10.58 8.57
CA LEU A 153 -6.27 -9.76 8.32
C LEU A 153 -6.13 -9.30 6.85
N LEU A 154 -6.81 -9.97 5.91
CA LEU A 154 -6.78 -9.58 4.49
C LEU A 154 -7.24 -8.13 4.27
N SER A 155 -8.29 -7.69 4.97
CA SER A 155 -8.81 -6.32 4.88
C SER A 155 -7.85 -5.24 5.34
N LYS A 156 -6.74 -5.62 5.99
CA LYS A 156 -5.68 -4.72 6.48
C LYS A 156 -4.40 -4.81 5.64
N ALA A 157 -4.40 -5.64 4.61
CA ALA A 157 -3.24 -5.81 3.73
C ALA A 157 -3.00 -4.53 2.92
N LYS A 158 -1.73 -4.11 2.82
CA LYS A 158 -1.33 -2.98 1.97
C LYS A 158 -1.42 -3.34 0.49
N ASN A 159 -1.15 -4.60 0.15
CA ASN A 159 -1.27 -5.16 -1.18
C ASN A 159 -2.28 -6.32 -1.14
N GLU A 160 -3.53 -6.02 -1.45
CA GLU A 160 -4.62 -6.99 -1.40
C GLU A 160 -4.40 -8.16 -2.38
N SER A 161 -3.93 -7.89 -3.58
CA SER A 161 -3.69 -8.94 -4.58
C SER A 161 -2.62 -9.93 -4.13
N GLU A 162 -1.54 -9.47 -3.52
CA GLU A 162 -0.50 -10.33 -2.96
C GLU A 162 -1.03 -11.16 -1.78
N ALA A 163 -1.77 -10.50 -0.88
CA ALA A 163 -2.37 -11.14 0.29
C ALA A 163 -3.36 -12.25 -0.12
N LEU A 164 -4.22 -11.98 -1.10
CA LEU A 164 -5.17 -12.97 -1.61
C LEU A 164 -4.47 -14.16 -2.29
N ARG A 165 -3.40 -13.93 -3.07
CA ARG A 165 -2.60 -15.01 -3.65
C ARG A 165 -1.96 -15.88 -2.58
N ALA A 166 -1.35 -15.25 -1.57
CA ALA A 166 -0.75 -15.98 -0.44
C ALA A 166 -1.83 -16.74 0.36
N PHE A 167 -2.98 -16.12 0.60
CA PHE A 167 -4.12 -16.78 1.24
C PHE A 167 -4.61 -17.99 0.45
N TYR A 168 -4.73 -17.89 -0.88
CA TYR A 168 -5.07 -19.02 -1.73
C TYR A 168 -4.09 -20.17 -1.57
N GLU A 169 -2.79 -19.89 -1.63
CA GLU A 169 -1.73 -20.89 -1.49
C GLU A 169 -1.80 -21.58 -0.12
N ILE A 170 -2.04 -20.81 0.95
CA ILE A 170 -2.22 -21.37 2.31
C ILE A 170 -3.49 -22.22 2.38
N ALA A 171 -4.64 -21.67 1.97
CA ALA A 171 -5.93 -22.31 2.11
C ALA A 171 -6.10 -23.55 1.24
N SER A 172 -5.43 -23.61 0.08
CA SER A 172 -5.42 -24.81 -0.78
C SER A 172 -4.75 -26.04 -0.13
N ASN A 173 -3.95 -25.82 0.92
CA ASN A 173 -3.33 -26.88 1.72
C ASN A 173 -4.18 -27.33 2.94
N ALA A 174 -5.34 -26.70 3.15
CA ALA A 174 -6.23 -27.02 4.25
C ALA A 174 -7.41 -27.90 3.79
N LYS A 175 -7.98 -28.64 4.73
CA LYS A 175 -9.28 -29.30 4.53
C LYS A 175 -10.38 -28.30 4.84
N LEU A 176 -10.75 -27.49 3.84
CA LEU A 176 -11.82 -26.52 3.97
C LEU A 176 -13.15 -27.22 4.21
N GLY A 177 -13.73 -26.98 5.37
CA GLY A 177 -15.07 -27.43 5.68
C GLY A 177 -16.10 -26.68 4.83
N SER A 178 -17.10 -27.41 4.31
CA SER A 178 -18.13 -26.83 3.45
C SER A 178 -19.20 -26.01 4.20
N LYS A 179 -19.03 -25.74 5.49
CA LYS A 179 -20.04 -25.06 6.33
C LYS A 179 -19.89 -23.55 6.36
N ASN A 180 -18.67 -23.06 6.30
CA ASN A 180 -18.41 -21.61 6.34
C ASN A 180 -18.43 -21.03 4.90
N LEU A 181 -19.58 -20.55 4.46
CA LEU A 181 -19.74 -19.98 3.11
C LEU A 181 -18.90 -18.72 2.89
N GLY A 182 -18.72 -17.90 3.93
CA GLY A 182 -17.86 -16.71 3.85
C GLY A 182 -16.39 -17.05 3.62
N LEU A 183 -15.88 -18.10 4.29
CA LEU A 183 -14.52 -18.59 4.05
C LEU A 183 -14.37 -19.18 2.64
N LEU A 184 -15.37 -19.95 2.17
CA LEU A 184 -15.38 -20.47 0.80
C LEU A 184 -15.41 -19.35 -0.23
N TYR A 185 -16.18 -18.29 0.02
CA TYR A 185 -16.20 -17.12 -0.86
C TYR A 185 -14.82 -16.44 -0.94
N THR A 186 -14.19 -16.17 0.21
CA THR A 186 -12.83 -15.60 0.23
C THR A 186 -11.82 -16.52 -0.48
N TYR A 187 -11.95 -17.84 -0.31
CA TYR A 187 -11.11 -18.80 -1.03
C TYR A 187 -11.35 -18.72 -2.55
N ALA A 188 -12.60 -18.60 -3.00
CA ALA A 188 -12.92 -18.43 -4.41
C ALA A 188 -12.30 -17.15 -4.99
N MET A 189 -12.44 -16.01 -4.31
CA MET A 189 -11.85 -14.74 -4.75
C MET A 189 -10.32 -14.77 -4.73
N SER A 190 -9.73 -15.44 -3.74
CA SER A 190 -8.27 -15.63 -3.70
C SER A 190 -7.75 -16.52 -4.82
N ALA A 191 -8.52 -17.53 -5.22
CA ALA A 191 -8.22 -18.38 -6.37
C ALA A 191 -8.26 -17.57 -7.69
N GLU A 192 -9.24 -16.68 -7.84
CA GLU A 192 -9.30 -15.76 -8.98
C GLU A 192 -8.04 -14.90 -9.09
N LYS A 193 -7.63 -14.24 -8.00
CA LYS A 193 -6.40 -13.43 -7.94
C LYS A 193 -5.12 -14.25 -8.20
N ALA A 194 -5.17 -15.56 -7.94
CA ALA A 194 -4.08 -16.50 -8.27
C ALA A 194 -4.15 -17.04 -9.71
N GLY A 195 -5.11 -16.58 -10.53
CA GLY A 195 -5.33 -17.05 -11.89
C GLY A 195 -6.00 -18.44 -12.00
N ARG A 196 -6.52 -18.97 -10.87
CA ARG A 196 -7.17 -20.28 -10.80
C ARG A 196 -8.70 -20.16 -10.91
N VAL A 197 -9.12 -19.68 -12.09
CA VAL A 197 -10.54 -19.48 -12.42
C VAL A 197 -11.35 -20.78 -12.32
N ASP A 198 -10.75 -21.92 -12.62
CA ASP A 198 -11.33 -23.25 -12.48
C ASP A 198 -11.76 -23.53 -11.03
N ILE A 199 -10.91 -23.22 -10.07
CA ILE A 199 -11.18 -23.37 -8.64
C ILE A 199 -12.21 -22.36 -8.16
N MET A 200 -12.10 -21.10 -8.59
CA MET A 200 -13.07 -20.05 -8.27
C MET A 200 -14.46 -20.45 -8.73
N GLU A 201 -14.65 -20.79 -10.00
CA GLU A 201 -15.95 -21.18 -10.56
C GLU A 201 -16.53 -22.40 -9.82
N LYS A 202 -15.73 -23.45 -9.59
CA LYS A 202 -16.15 -24.65 -8.84
C LYS A 202 -16.63 -24.30 -7.43
N THR A 203 -15.89 -23.44 -6.72
CA THR A 203 -16.18 -23.07 -5.33
C THR A 203 -17.44 -22.21 -5.25
N LEU A 204 -17.61 -21.21 -6.13
CA LEU A 204 -18.81 -20.39 -6.19
C LEU A 204 -20.06 -21.23 -6.51
N ARG A 205 -19.98 -22.20 -7.41
CA ARG A 205 -21.07 -23.15 -7.68
C ARG A 205 -21.38 -24.01 -6.47
N GLU A 206 -20.40 -24.39 -5.67
CA GLU A 206 -20.64 -25.10 -4.41
C GLU A 206 -21.39 -24.23 -3.39
N ILE A 207 -21.04 -22.94 -3.28
CA ILE A 207 -21.77 -21.98 -2.44
C ILE A 207 -23.23 -21.90 -2.90
N LEU A 208 -23.46 -21.69 -4.19
CA LEU A 208 -24.81 -21.56 -4.77
C LEU A 208 -25.65 -22.82 -4.65
N ARG A 209 -25.04 -24.01 -4.65
CA ARG A 209 -25.77 -25.26 -4.38
C ARG A 209 -26.30 -25.32 -2.94
N LYS A 210 -25.63 -24.71 -1.96
CA LYS A 210 -26.01 -24.66 -0.54
C LYS A 210 -26.91 -23.47 -0.22
N ASN A 211 -26.60 -22.33 -0.79
CA ASN A 211 -27.36 -21.09 -0.69
C ASN A 211 -27.64 -20.53 -2.10
N PRO A 212 -28.74 -20.97 -2.76
CA PRO A 212 -29.05 -20.50 -4.12
C PRO A 212 -29.33 -19.00 -4.24
N ASN A 213 -29.43 -18.29 -3.11
CA ASN A 213 -29.70 -16.86 -3.03
C ASN A 213 -28.49 -16.09 -2.45
N ASP A 214 -27.30 -16.67 -2.47
CA ASP A 214 -26.10 -15.96 -2.07
C ASP A 214 -25.75 -14.89 -3.11
N VAL A 215 -26.05 -13.65 -2.76
CA VAL A 215 -25.93 -12.50 -3.68
C VAL A 215 -24.50 -12.32 -4.18
N ASN A 216 -23.53 -12.46 -3.27
CA ASN A 216 -22.12 -12.29 -3.62
C ASN A 216 -21.64 -13.38 -4.59
N ALA A 217 -21.99 -14.63 -4.31
CA ALA A 217 -21.62 -15.75 -5.17
C ALA A 217 -22.31 -15.69 -6.55
N LEU A 218 -23.60 -15.27 -6.58
CA LEU A 218 -24.33 -15.04 -7.83
C LEU A 218 -23.63 -13.98 -8.69
N ASN A 219 -23.34 -12.82 -8.09
CA ASN A 219 -22.69 -11.72 -8.80
C ASN A 219 -21.26 -12.07 -9.25
N ALA A 220 -20.44 -12.61 -8.36
CA ALA A 220 -19.03 -12.95 -8.68
C ALA A 220 -18.93 -14.01 -9.79
N LEU A 221 -19.74 -15.07 -9.73
CA LEU A 221 -19.76 -16.08 -10.79
C LEU A 221 -20.26 -15.50 -12.12
N GLY A 222 -21.36 -14.74 -12.07
CA GLY A 222 -21.94 -14.12 -13.25
C GLY A 222 -20.99 -13.11 -13.91
N TYR A 223 -20.38 -12.23 -13.11
CA TYR A 223 -19.40 -11.25 -13.59
C TYR A 223 -18.19 -11.94 -14.24
N SER A 224 -17.60 -12.91 -13.56
CA SER A 224 -16.45 -13.64 -14.12
C SER A 224 -16.77 -14.37 -15.42
N LEU A 225 -17.97 -14.89 -15.59
CA LEU A 225 -18.42 -15.48 -16.86
C LEU A 225 -18.58 -14.39 -17.93
N ALA A 226 -19.20 -13.26 -17.60
CA ALA A 226 -19.41 -12.14 -18.53
C ALA A 226 -18.10 -11.53 -18.99
N ASP A 227 -17.18 -11.28 -18.06
CA ASP A 227 -15.89 -10.67 -18.34
C ASP A 227 -15.03 -11.51 -19.29
N ARG A 228 -15.02 -12.81 -19.09
CA ARG A 228 -14.36 -13.78 -19.98
C ARG A 228 -15.14 -14.08 -21.28
N ASN A 229 -16.27 -13.42 -21.51
CA ASN A 229 -17.16 -13.69 -22.65
C ASN A 229 -17.60 -15.17 -22.74
N ALA A 230 -17.81 -15.80 -21.58
CA ALA A 230 -18.15 -17.22 -21.47
C ALA A 230 -19.57 -17.39 -20.94
N LYS A 231 -20.32 -18.31 -21.53
CA LYS A 231 -21.69 -18.67 -21.06
C LYS A 231 -22.58 -17.44 -20.73
N LEU A 232 -22.57 -16.44 -21.60
CA LEU A 232 -23.27 -15.16 -21.37
C LEU A 232 -24.74 -15.28 -20.95
N PRO A 233 -25.57 -16.24 -21.50
CA PRO A 233 -26.92 -16.43 -20.99
C PRO A 233 -26.96 -16.85 -19.53
N GLU A 234 -26.06 -17.72 -19.07
CA GLU A 234 -25.96 -18.10 -17.65
C GLU A 234 -25.50 -16.91 -16.80
N ALA A 235 -24.48 -16.16 -17.26
CA ALA A 235 -24.01 -14.95 -16.59
C ALA A 235 -25.15 -13.95 -16.35
N PHE A 236 -25.96 -13.70 -17.39
CA PHE A 236 -27.10 -12.81 -17.28
C PHE A 236 -28.14 -13.28 -16.25
N VAL A 237 -28.46 -14.58 -16.22
CA VAL A 237 -29.42 -15.14 -15.24
C VAL A 237 -28.89 -14.97 -13.81
N LEU A 238 -27.61 -15.26 -13.58
CA LEU A 238 -26.98 -15.15 -12.26
C LEU A 238 -26.97 -13.70 -11.77
N ILE A 239 -26.50 -12.76 -12.59
CA ILE A 239 -26.40 -11.34 -12.24
C ILE A 239 -27.81 -10.73 -12.08
N SER A 240 -28.76 -11.07 -12.97
CA SER A 240 -30.13 -10.57 -12.85
C SER A 240 -30.77 -11.02 -11.54
N LYS A 241 -30.51 -12.27 -11.11
CA LYS A 241 -30.99 -12.77 -9.82
C LYS A 241 -30.31 -12.03 -8.66
N ALA A 242 -29.00 -11.77 -8.74
CA ALA A 242 -28.30 -10.98 -7.73
C ALA A 242 -28.90 -9.57 -7.62
N HIS A 243 -29.19 -8.91 -8.75
CA HIS A 243 -29.81 -7.59 -8.80
C HIS A 243 -31.23 -7.59 -8.24
N GLN A 244 -32.04 -8.61 -8.51
CA GLN A 244 -33.37 -8.74 -7.89
C GLN A 244 -33.32 -8.86 -6.36
N LEU A 245 -32.30 -9.54 -5.83
CA LEU A 245 -32.09 -9.70 -4.39
C LEU A 245 -31.49 -8.45 -3.74
N SER A 246 -30.70 -7.67 -4.47
CA SER A 246 -30.03 -6.45 -3.98
C SER A 246 -30.06 -5.33 -5.02
N PRO A 247 -31.22 -4.71 -5.27
CA PRO A 247 -31.39 -3.75 -6.38
C PRO A 247 -30.69 -2.40 -6.15
N GLN A 248 -30.27 -2.12 -4.92
CA GLN A 248 -29.56 -0.87 -4.54
C GLN A 248 -28.04 -1.06 -4.49
N ASP A 249 -27.52 -2.19 -4.95
CA ASP A 249 -26.08 -2.42 -5.00
C ASP A 249 -25.52 -1.94 -6.36
N ALA A 250 -24.70 -0.89 -6.31
CA ALA A 250 -24.10 -0.29 -7.51
C ALA A 250 -23.16 -1.26 -8.24
N PHE A 251 -22.45 -2.13 -7.53
CA PHE A 251 -21.54 -3.10 -8.14
C PHE A 251 -22.29 -4.22 -8.87
N ILE A 252 -23.44 -4.61 -8.34
CA ILE A 252 -24.30 -5.59 -9.03
C ILE A 252 -24.96 -4.97 -10.26
N LEU A 253 -25.36 -3.69 -10.19
CA LEU A 253 -25.88 -2.97 -11.33
C LEU A 253 -24.82 -2.75 -12.41
N ASP A 254 -23.57 -2.47 -12.03
CA ASP A 254 -22.43 -2.45 -12.93
C ASP A 254 -22.23 -3.79 -13.64
N SER A 255 -22.22 -4.90 -12.89
CA SER A 255 -22.13 -6.25 -13.46
C SER A 255 -23.27 -6.54 -14.44
N LEU A 256 -24.51 -6.06 -14.13
CA LEU A 256 -25.66 -6.21 -15.02
C LEU A 256 -25.50 -5.41 -16.31
N GLY A 257 -25.00 -4.18 -16.20
CA GLY A 257 -24.64 -3.37 -17.36
C GLY A 257 -23.55 -4.04 -18.20
N TRP A 258 -22.52 -4.57 -17.55
CA TRP A 258 -21.42 -5.27 -18.22
C TRP A 258 -21.89 -6.50 -19.01
N VAL A 259 -22.69 -7.38 -18.39
CA VAL A 259 -23.22 -8.56 -19.11
C VAL A 259 -24.16 -8.17 -20.24
N ASN A 260 -24.95 -7.10 -20.13
CA ASN A 260 -25.77 -6.60 -21.22
C ASN A 260 -24.92 -6.05 -22.38
N PHE A 261 -23.80 -5.39 -22.08
CA PHE A 261 -22.80 -4.98 -23.07
C PHE A 261 -22.23 -6.21 -23.83
N ARG A 262 -21.79 -7.22 -23.07
CA ARG A 262 -21.26 -8.46 -23.66
C ARG A 262 -22.30 -9.21 -24.52
N LEU A 263 -23.60 -9.01 -24.24
CA LEU A 263 -24.72 -9.51 -25.06
C LEU A 263 -25.10 -8.59 -26.23
N GLY A 264 -24.35 -7.49 -26.47
CA GLY A 264 -24.59 -6.55 -27.56
C GLY A 264 -25.71 -5.53 -27.30
N LYS A 265 -26.26 -5.45 -26.10
CA LYS A 265 -27.32 -4.51 -25.72
C LYS A 265 -26.75 -3.18 -25.23
N ASN A 266 -25.98 -2.49 -26.09
CA ASN A 266 -25.14 -1.35 -25.70
C ASN A 266 -25.94 -0.19 -25.07
N ALA A 267 -27.12 0.15 -25.56
CA ALA A 267 -27.92 1.25 -25.02
C ALA A 267 -28.39 0.96 -23.58
N LEU A 268 -28.88 -0.24 -23.33
CA LEU A 268 -29.29 -0.69 -21.99
C LEU A 268 -28.10 -0.79 -21.04
N ALA A 269 -27.00 -1.30 -21.53
CA ALA A 269 -25.75 -1.38 -20.77
C ALA A 269 -25.28 0.00 -20.31
N LEU A 270 -25.27 0.97 -21.21
CA LEU A 270 -24.85 2.35 -20.89
C LEU A 270 -25.76 2.99 -19.84
N GLU A 271 -27.09 2.82 -19.95
CA GLU A 271 -28.04 3.33 -18.97
C GLU A 271 -27.74 2.76 -17.57
N GLN A 272 -27.57 1.44 -17.46
CA GLN A 272 -27.30 0.74 -16.21
C GLN A 272 -25.97 1.13 -15.59
N LEU A 273 -24.89 1.19 -16.40
CA LEU A 273 -23.56 1.59 -15.95
C LEU A 273 -23.52 3.05 -15.49
N GLN A 274 -24.16 3.95 -16.22
CA GLN A 274 -24.28 5.36 -15.79
C GLN A 274 -25.08 5.49 -14.50
N GLN A 275 -26.13 4.68 -14.31
CA GLN A 275 -26.87 4.64 -13.06
C GLN A 275 -25.98 4.09 -11.92
N ALA A 276 -25.26 3.03 -12.13
CA ALA A 276 -24.32 2.47 -11.15
C ALA A 276 -23.27 3.52 -10.74
N PHE A 277 -22.70 4.23 -11.70
CA PHE A 277 -21.72 5.28 -11.43
C PHE A 277 -22.31 6.45 -10.63
N ARG A 278 -23.56 6.87 -10.93
CA ARG A 278 -24.25 7.89 -10.11
C ARG A 278 -24.51 7.43 -8.68
N MET A 279 -24.82 6.14 -8.48
CA MET A 279 -25.04 5.56 -7.15
C MET A 279 -23.74 5.49 -6.35
N LYS A 280 -22.66 5.08 -7.00
CA LYS A 280 -21.33 4.97 -6.41
C LYS A 280 -20.26 5.23 -7.45
N PRO A 281 -19.62 6.41 -7.45
CA PRO A 281 -18.49 6.68 -8.33
C PRO A 281 -17.28 5.81 -7.97
N GLU A 282 -16.92 4.87 -8.86
CA GLU A 282 -15.78 3.96 -8.72
C GLU A 282 -15.05 3.83 -10.06
N ALA A 283 -13.74 3.61 -10.01
CA ALA A 283 -12.91 3.55 -11.20
C ALA A 283 -13.23 2.36 -12.11
N ASP A 284 -13.65 1.21 -11.53
CA ASP A 284 -14.11 0.04 -12.29
C ASP A 284 -15.38 0.36 -13.11
N ILE A 285 -16.36 1.02 -12.47
CA ILE A 285 -17.61 1.40 -13.15
C ILE A 285 -17.34 2.43 -14.25
N ALA A 286 -16.41 3.36 -14.01
CA ALA A 286 -15.97 4.32 -15.03
C ALA A 286 -15.27 3.62 -16.20
N ALA A 287 -14.46 2.60 -15.93
CA ALA A 287 -13.80 1.79 -16.96
C ALA A 287 -14.83 1.10 -17.88
N HIS A 288 -15.80 0.40 -17.29
CA HIS A 288 -16.87 -0.27 -18.03
C HIS A 288 -17.75 0.72 -18.83
N THR A 289 -18.16 1.84 -18.19
CA THR A 289 -18.95 2.88 -18.86
C THR A 289 -18.21 3.46 -20.05
N GLY A 290 -16.95 3.79 -19.88
CA GLY A 290 -16.10 4.32 -20.95
C GLY A 290 -15.92 3.30 -22.10
N GLU A 291 -15.75 2.02 -21.79
CA GLU A 291 -15.65 0.97 -22.84
C GLU A 291 -16.93 0.84 -23.66
N VAL A 292 -18.09 0.89 -23.02
CA VAL A 292 -19.37 0.88 -23.75
C VAL A 292 -19.52 2.12 -24.64
N LEU A 293 -19.21 3.30 -24.13
CA LEU A 293 -19.22 4.55 -24.89
C LEU A 293 -18.27 4.47 -26.08
N TRP A 294 -17.07 3.96 -25.89
CA TRP A 294 -16.08 3.78 -26.95
C TRP A 294 -16.59 2.85 -28.05
N SER A 295 -17.18 1.71 -27.68
CA SER A 295 -17.77 0.76 -28.61
C SER A 295 -18.94 1.33 -29.44
N MET A 296 -19.63 2.35 -28.88
CA MET A 296 -20.71 3.09 -29.55
C MET A 296 -20.19 4.25 -30.42
N GLY A 297 -18.88 4.43 -30.56
CA GLY A 297 -18.26 5.54 -31.31
C GLY A 297 -18.27 6.88 -30.56
N ARG A 298 -18.74 6.94 -29.30
CA ARG A 298 -18.80 8.15 -28.47
C ARG A 298 -17.48 8.41 -27.73
N GLN A 299 -16.40 8.56 -28.53
CA GLN A 299 -15.02 8.56 -28.04
C GLN A 299 -14.75 9.68 -27.01
N ALA A 300 -15.21 10.90 -27.25
CA ALA A 300 -14.98 12.03 -26.33
C ALA A 300 -15.62 11.79 -24.96
N GLU A 301 -16.78 11.16 -24.93
CA GLU A 301 -17.48 10.84 -23.69
C GLU A 301 -16.82 9.67 -22.96
N ALA A 302 -16.31 8.68 -23.70
CA ALA A 302 -15.52 7.58 -23.15
C ALA A 302 -14.26 8.12 -22.45
N GLU A 303 -13.54 9.03 -23.12
CA GLU A 303 -12.35 9.66 -22.57
C GLU A 303 -12.63 10.47 -21.31
N ALA A 304 -13.72 11.24 -21.32
CA ALA A 304 -14.14 11.98 -20.13
C ALA A 304 -14.46 11.05 -18.95
N MET A 305 -15.13 9.91 -19.21
CA MET A 305 -15.44 8.92 -18.19
C MET A 305 -14.18 8.24 -17.63
N TRP A 306 -13.21 7.89 -18.48
CA TRP A 306 -11.94 7.34 -18.03
C TRP A 306 -11.10 8.35 -17.25
N GLN A 307 -11.17 9.65 -17.59
CA GLN A 307 -10.54 10.71 -16.78
C GLN A 307 -11.14 10.78 -15.37
N GLU A 308 -12.47 10.67 -15.24
CA GLU A 308 -13.11 10.60 -13.93
C GLU A 308 -12.65 9.34 -13.16
N GLY A 309 -12.57 8.18 -13.83
CA GLY A 309 -12.03 6.95 -13.24
C GLY A 309 -10.59 7.13 -12.74
N GLN A 310 -9.72 7.79 -13.50
CA GLN A 310 -8.33 8.07 -13.08
C GLN A 310 -8.23 9.02 -11.88
N LYS A 311 -9.16 9.97 -11.75
CA LYS A 311 -9.22 10.83 -10.56
C LYS A 311 -9.62 10.06 -9.31
N LEU A 312 -10.49 9.05 -9.45
CA LEU A 312 -10.92 8.19 -8.35
C LEU A 312 -9.82 7.20 -7.92
N ASP A 313 -9.25 6.48 -8.88
CA ASP A 313 -8.12 5.57 -8.68
C ASP A 313 -7.32 5.38 -9.97
N ALA A 314 -6.22 6.10 -10.10
CA ALA A 314 -5.34 6.02 -11.27
C ALA A 314 -4.68 4.65 -11.46
N ASN A 315 -4.59 3.83 -10.41
CA ASN A 315 -3.96 2.51 -10.44
C ASN A 315 -4.98 1.36 -10.52
N ASN A 316 -6.26 1.67 -10.71
CA ASN A 316 -7.30 0.65 -10.85
C ASN A 316 -6.99 -0.30 -12.01
N ALA A 317 -7.00 -1.60 -11.73
CA ALA A 317 -6.58 -2.63 -12.70
C ALA A 317 -7.50 -2.68 -13.91
N THR A 318 -8.82 -2.65 -13.72
CA THR A 318 -9.83 -2.70 -14.79
C THR A 318 -9.67 -1.51 -15.73
N LEU A 319 -9.50 -0.30 -15.16
CA LEU A 319 -9.29 0.91 -15.94
C LEU A 319 -7.98 0.87 -16.73
N GLN A 320 -6.89 0.43 -16.12
CA GLN A 320 -5.58 0.31 -16.77
C GLN A 320 -5.61 -0.71 -17.92
N GLU A 321 -6.23 -1.88 -17.71
CA GLU A 321 -6.38 -2.90 -18.76
C GLU A 321 -7.26 -2.42 -19.91
N THR A 322 -8.36 -1.73 -19.61
CA THR A 322 -9.25 -1.12 -20.61
C THR A 322 -8.52 -0.07 -21.44
N LEU A 323 -7.79 0.85 -20.80
CA LEU A 323 -7.02 1.88 -21.50
C LEU A 323 -5.89 1.27 -22.34
N LYS A 324 -5.15 0.30 -21.80
CA LYS A 324 -4.09 -0.41 -22.55
C LYS A 324 -4.61 -1.08 -23.81
N ARG A 325 -5.82 -1.61 -23.78
CA ARG A 325 -6.45 -2.32 -24.91
C ARG A 325 -7.07 -1.38 -25.94
N LEU A 326 -7.78 -0.34 -25.49
CA LEU A 326 -8.59 0.52 -26.36
C LEU A 326 -7.87 1.80 -26.77
N LYS A 327 -7.00 2.33 -25.91
CA LYS A 327 -6.26 3.57 -26.15
C LYS A 327 -4.85 3.48 -25.54
N PRO A 328 -3.97 2.63 -26.09
CA PRO A 328 -2.63 2.42 -25.56
C PRO A 328 -1.81 3.71 -25.44
N ASP A 329 -2.06 4.67 -26.33
CA ASP A 329 -1.39 5.99 -26.30
C ASP A 329 -1.76 6.82 -25.07
N TRP A 330 -2.89 6.54 -24.42
CA TRP A 330 -3.30 7.21 -23.19
C TRP A 330 -2.40 6.87 -22.01
N LEU A 331 -1.93 5.64 -21.95
CA LEU A 331 -1.02 5.14 -20.91
C LEU A 331 0.44 5.38 -21.26
N GLN A 332 0.74 5.73 -22.52
CA GLN A 332 2.08 6.15 -22.87
C GLN A 332 2.29 7.53 -22.26
N PRO A 333 3.36 7.71 -21.45
CA PRO A 333 3.75 9.05 -21.06
C PRO A 333 3.92 9.84 -22.36
N THR A 334 3.20 10.95 -22.47
CA THR A 334 3.36 11.91 -23.57
C THR A 334 4.85 12.07 -23.82
N GLN A 335 5.37 11.55 -24.94
CA GLN A 335 6.77 11.44 -25.38
C GLN A 335 7.75 11.36 -24.20
N ALA A 336 8.64 10.39 -24.18
CA ALA A 336 9.63 10.20 -23.11
C ALA A 336 10.15 11.56 -22.63
N GLN A 337 9.54 12.08 -21.54
CA GLN A 337 9.88 13.41 -21.04
C GLN A 337 11.25 13.28 -20.39
N LYS A 338 12.24 13.74 -21.14
CA LYS A 338 13.59 13.92 -20.62
C LYS A 338 13.76 15.39 -20.31
N GLY A 339 14.14 15.68 -19.09
CA GLY A 339 14.50 17.03 -18.66
C GLY A 339 15.63 16.95 -17.67
N SER A 340 16.55 17.88 -17.79
CA SER A 340 17.60 18.09 -16.80
C SER A 340 17.68 19.57 -16.46
N TRP A 341 17.61 19.86 -15.18
CA TRP A 341 17.70 21.22 -14.65
C TRP A 341 18.76 21.22 -13.57
N ASP A 342 19.73 22.09 -13.72
CA ASP A 342 20.78 22.33 -12.74
C ASP A 342 20.72 23.78 -12.28
N GLY A 343 21.04 24.05 -11.01
CA GLY A 343 20.98 25.40 -10.50
C GLY A 343 21.13 25.49 -9.00
N ARG A 344 20.76 26.67 -8.49
CA ARG A 344 20.84 27.01 -7.07
C ARG A 344 19.47 27.31 -6.52
N PHE A 345 19.27 26.95 -5.26
CA PHE A 345 18.04 27.27 -4.54
C PHE A 345 18.30 28.11 -3.30
N ALA A 346 17.32 28.89 -2.92
CA ALA A 346 17.22 29.50 -1.61
C ALA A 346 15.80 29.29 -1.06
N VAL A 347 15.68 28.84 0.16
CA VAL A 347 14.42 28.64 0.88
C VAL A 347 14.40 29.56 2.09
N LYS A 348 13.26 30.25 2.27
CA LYS A 348 12.99 31.06 3.46
C LYS A 348 11.64 30.62 4.01
N VAL A 349 11.62 30.22 5.28
CA VAL A 349 10.38 29.92 6.02
C VAL A 349 10.20 30.99 7.09
N THR A 350 9.05 31.68 7.10
CA THR A 350 8.74 32.73 8.05
C THR A 350 7.51 32.30 8.87
N GLY A 351 7.63 32.24 10.17
CA GLY A 351 6.52 31.96 11.09
C GLY A 351 5.68 33.23 11.38
N LEU A 352 4.60 33.08 12.17
CA LEU A 352 3.73 34.20 12.60
C LEU A 352 4.46 35.22 13.52
N THR A 353 5.61 34.87 14.07
CA THR A 353 6.48 35.76 14.83
C THR A 353 7.83 35.87 14.11
N ASP A 354 8.35 37.07 13.91
CA ASP A 354 9.65 37.34 13.22
C ASP A 354 10.85 36.61 13.84
N ALA A 355 10.70 36.01 15.02
CA ALA A 355 11.75 35.28 15.71
C ALA A 355 12.04 33.86 15.16
N GLN A 356 11.26 33.32 14.22
CA GLN A 356 11.43 31.98 13.65
C GLN A 356 11.65 32.01 12.14
N ILE A 357 12.70 32.68 11.70
CA ILE A 357 13.14 32.57 10.31
C ILE A 357 14.04 31.36 10.18
N GLN A 358 13.58 30.33 9.50
CA GLN A 358 14.39 29.20 9.07
C GLN A 358 14.60 29.30 7.56
N GLY A 359 15.80 29.01 7.10
CA GLY A 359 16.12 29.06 5.70
C GLY A 359 17.40 28.31 5.38
N GLY A 360 17.58 28.01 4.10
CA GLY A 360 18.77 27.33 3.60
C GLY A 360 18.98 27.67 2.13
N SER A 361 20.21 27.47 1.66
CA SER A 361 20.56 27.60 0.26
C SER A 361 21.53 26.51 -0.15
N GLY A 362 21.57 26.21 -1.44
CA GLY A 362 22.46 25.18 -1.98
C GLY A 362 22.30 25.02 -3.49
N GLY A 363 22.88 23.97 -4.02
CA GLY A 363 22.68 23.54 -5.40
C GLY A 363 21.63 22.45 -5.49
N PHE A 364 21.03 22.32 -6.67
CA PHE A 364 20.15 21.20 -7.00
C PHE A 364 20.40 20.74 -8.43
N THR A 365 20.17 19.45 -8.65
CA THR A 365 20.02 18.86 -9.99
C THR A 365 18.74 18.06 -10.00
N LEU A 366 17.81 18.38 -10.92
CA LEU A 366 16.63 17.56 -11.16
C LEU A 366 16.76 16.90 -12.53
N ILE A 367 16.72 15.58 -12.55
CA ILE A 367 16.70 14.77 -13.77
C ILE A 367 15.35 14.08 -13.85
N GLN A 368 14.65 14.27 -14.96
CA GLN A 368 13.44 13.54 -15.29
C GLN A 368 13.72 12.56 -16.42
N GLU A 369 13.45 11.30 -16.17
CA GLU A 369 13.52 10.23 -17.17
C GLU A 369 12.21 9.41 -17.13
N ASN A 370 11.39 9.61 -18.12
CA ASN A 370 10.05 8.99 -18.19
C ASN A 370 9.17 9.34 -16.96
N LEU A 371 8.83 8.33 -16.17
CA LEU A 371 8.02 8.47 -14.94
C LEU A 371 8.86 8.57 -13.67
N LYS A 372 10.16 8.77 -13.80
CA LYS A 372 11.10 8.85 -12.68
C LYS A 372 11.70 10.23 -12.63
N ASP A 373 11.50 10.94 -11.53
CA ASP A 373 12.19 12.17 -11.18
C ASP A 373 13.28 11.87 -10.16
N THR A 374 14.49 12.39 -10.38
CA THR A 374 15.59 12.29 -9.44
C THR A 374 16.06 13.70 -9.09
N LEU A 375 15.84 14.12 -7.84
CA LEU A 375 16.26 15.40 -7.31
C LEU A 375 17.45 15.20 -6.37
N GLU A 376 18.59 15.72 -6.73
CA GLU A 376 19.78 15.79 -5.88
C GLU A 376 19.91 17.18 -5.28
N ILE A 377 20.10 17.25 -3.97
CA ILE A 377 20.28 18.49 -3.20
C ILE A 377 21.70 18.54 -2.68
N ARG A 378 22.37 19.65 -2.92
CA ARG A 378 23.77 19.88 -2.54
C ARG A 378 23.87 21.08 -1.58
N ASN A 379 24.86 21.05 -0.69
CA ASN A 379 25.20 22.21 0.13
C ASN A 379 25.87 23.31 -0.73
N PRO A 380 26.05 24.54 -0.21
CA PRO A 380 26.69 25.61 -0.97
C PRO A 380 28.15 25.31 -1.42
N MET A 381 28.82 24.32 -0.81
CA MET A 381 30.15 23.86 -1.17
C MET A 381 30.14 22.70 -2.19
N GLY A 382 28.97 22.30 -2.68
CA GLY A 382 28.81 21.26 -3.70
C GLY A 382 28.66 19.83 -3.16
N GLY A 383 28.81 19.59 -1.85
CA GLY A 383 28.60 18.27 -1.27
C GLY A 383 27.13 17.82 -1.29
N ALA A 384 26.84 16.57 -1.67
CA ALA A 384 25.50 16.02 -1.67
C ALA A 384 24.95 15.95 -0.24
N ILE A 385 23.72 16.48 -0.04
CA ILE A 385 22.97 16.44 1.22
C ILE A 385 21.93 15.32 1.19
N ALA A 386 21.21 15.22 0.07
CA ALA A 386 20.13 14.26 -0.11
C ALA A 386 19.88 13.98 -1.58
N LYS A 387 19.41 12.76 -1.86
CA LYS A 387 18.91 12.34 -3.17
C LYS A 387 17.50 11.83 -3.02
N ILE A 388 16.57 12.42 -3.74
CA ILE A 388 15.16 12.06 -3.73
C ILE A 388 14.83 11.44 -5.07
N THR A 389 14.28 10.23 -5.05
CA THR A 389 13.79 9.56 -6.26
C THR A 389 12.27 9.41 -6.14
N ILE A 390 11.55 9.87 -7.14
CA ILE A 390 10.09 9.85 -7.18
C ILE A 390 9.65 9.02 -8.38
N THR A 391 8.84 8.01 -8.14
CA THR A 391 8.19 7.17 -9.13
C THR A 391 6.68 7.12 -8.86
N PRO A 392 5.84 6.67 -9.79
CA PRO A 392 4.43 6.48 -9.50
C PRO A 392 4.20 5.53 -8.30
N GLY A 393 3.63 6.07 -7.22
CA GLY A 393 3.29 5.31 -6.02
C GLY A 393 4.40 5.13 -4.98
N GLU A 394 5.63 5.60 -5.23
CA GLU A 394 6.73 5.50 -4.28
C GLU A 394 7.68 6.70 -4.39
N ALA A 395 8.12 7.21 -3.25
CA ALA A 395 9.21 8.15 -3.16
C ALA A 395 10.27 7.62 -2.19
N THR A 396 11.55 7.72 -2.55
CA THR A 396 12.68 7.38 -1.69
C THR A 396 13.57 8.58 -1.48
N LEU A 397 14.08 8.75 -0.27
CA LEU A 397 15.07 9.75 0.07
C LEU A 397 16.28 9.05 0.66
N GLU A 398 17.42 9.26 0.03
CA GLU A 398 18.73 8.82 0.48
C GLU A 398 19.49 10.00 1.11
N ARG A 399 19.92 9.82 2.35
CA ARG A 399 20.72 10.78 3.11
C ARG A 399 21.67 10.05 4.04
N ASP A 400 22.95 10.44 4.06
CA ASP A 400 23.99 9.86 4.93
C ASP A 400 24.05 8.32 4.85
N GLY A 401 23.80 7.75 3.66
CA GLY A 401 23.77 6.30 3.41
C GLY A 401 22.53 5.58 3.94
N GLN A 402 21.54 6.30 4.47
CA GLN A 402 20.25 5.77 4.88
C GLN A 402 19.19 6.08 3.83
N ILE A 403 18.35 5.08 3.52
CA ILE A 403 17.23 5.22 2.59
C ILE A 403 15.92 5.15 3.38
N THR A 404 15.11 6.18 3.21
CA THR A 404 13.75 6.25 3.74
C THR A 404 12.78 6.29 2.58
N SER A 405 11.67 5.54 2.65
CA SER A 405 10.64 5.52 1.61
C SER A 405 9.27 5.95 2.15
N ALA A 406 8.45 6.52 1.27
CA ALA A 406 7.06 6.85 1.52
C ALA A 406 6.25 6.81 0.21
N ILE A 407 4.93 6.72 0.34
CA ILE A 407 4.00 6.79 -0.81
C ILE A 407 3.93 8.23 -1.36
N ASP A 408 4.10 9.23 -0.48
CA ASP A 408 4.01 10.65 -0.82
C ASP A 408 5.36 11.35 -0.63
N ALA A 409 5.89 11.92 -1.74
CA ALA A 409 7.18 12.58 -1.79
C ALA A 409 7.25 13.85 -0.93
N ASP A 410 6.17 14.65 -0.90
CA ASP A 410 6.14 15.91 -0.14
C ASP A 410 6.20 15.63 1.37
N THR A 411 5.45 14.62 1.83
CA THR A 411 5.48 14.14 3.22
C THR A 411 6.85 13.57 3.58
N LEU A 412 7.48 12.80 2.68
CA LEU A 412 8.82 12.23 2.88
C LEU A 412 9.85 13.34 3.09
N VAL A 413 9.85 14.34 2.22
CA VAL A 413 10.77 15.48 2.26
C VAL A 413 10.56 16.31 3.54
N GLN A 414 9.31 16.59 3.88
CA GLN A 414 8.98 17.34 5.09
C GLN A 414 9.45 16.62 6.37
N ASN A 415 9.19 15.31 6.46
CA ASN A 415 9.55 14.52 7.65
C ASN A 415 11.06 14.33 7.81
N THR A 416 11.81 14.30 6.69
CA THR A 416 13.25 14.01 6.70
C THR A 416 14.12 15.24 6.71
N LEU A 417 13.73 16.29 5.95
CA LEU A 417 14.50 17.54 5.85
C LEU A 417 13.97 18.66 6.76
N GLY A 418 12.81 18.47 7.38
CA GLY A 418 12.14 19.47 8.22
C GLY A 418 11.59 20.67 7.43
N LEU A 419 11.63 20.63 6.10
CA LEU A 419 11.20 21.70 5.21
C LEU A 419 10.11 21.17 4.27
N PRO A 420 8.96 21.84 4.16
CA PRO A 420 7.88 21.46 3.26
C PRO A 420 8.20 21.89 1.82
N LEU A 421 9.13 21.17 1.16
CA LEU A 421 9.49 21.40 -0.23
C LEU A 421 8.49 20.65 -1.15
N PRO A 422 8.07 21.25 -2.25
CA PRO A 422 7.19 20.59 -3.21
C PRO A 422 7.97 19.66 -4.12
N ALA A 423 8.20 18.45 -3.68
CA ALA A 423 8.94 17.44 -4.46
C ALA A 423 8.07 16.87 -5.60
N ARG A 424 6.78 16.68 -5.32
CA ARG A 424 5.82 16.16 -6.31
C ARG A 424 5.39 17.26 -7.29
N GLY A 425 5.57 17.01 -8.58
CA GLY A 425 5.18 17.93 -9.66
C GLY A 425 6.21 19.02 -9.98
N LEU A 426 7.35 19.04 -9.32
CA LEU A 426 8.41 20.02 -9.59
C LEU A 426 8.86 19.96 -11.05
N SER A 427 9.04 18.80 -11.63
CA SER A 427 9.42 18.61 -13.03
C SER A 427 8.39 19.19 -14.02
N ASN A 428 7.08 19.10 -13.73
CA ASN A 428 6.03 19.73 -14.52
C ASN A 428 6.16 21.27 -14.44
N TRP A 429 6.29 21.80 -13.24
CA TRP A 429 6.40 23.25 -13.03
C TRP A 429 7.66 23.83 -13.66
N LEU A 430 8.78 23.11 -13.68
CA LEU A 430 9.98 23.57 -14.35
C LEU A 430 9.85 23.65 -15.88
N ARG A 431 8.91 22.90 -16.47
CA ARG A 431 8.54 23.04 -17.89
C ARG A 431 7.47 24.13 -18.13
N GLY A 432 6.97 24.76 -17.08
CA GLY A 432 5.84 25.67 -17.19
C GLY A 432 4.49 24.96 -17.43
N GLU A 433 4.38 23.72 -16.97
CA GLU A 433 3.20 22.87 -17.08
C GLU A 433 2.55 22.68 -15.71
N THR A 434 1.26 22.43 -15.68
CA THR A 434 0.56 22.06 -14.46
C THR A 434 0.74 20.58 -14.15
N ARG A 435 0.77 20.23 -12.88
CA ARG A 435 0.74 18.84 -12.44
C ARG A 435 -0.64 18.25 -12.73
N PRO A 436 -0.75 17.07 -13.35
CA PRO A 436 -2.02 16.38 -13.56
C PRO A 436 -2.72 16.04 -12.23
N GLY A 437 -4.06 16.05 -12.24
CA GLY A 437 -4.87 15.57 -11.12
C GLY A 437 -5.15 16.60 -10.01
N SER A 438 -4.80 17.88 -10.18
CA SER A 438 -5.22 18.96 -9.28
C SER A 438 -5.59 20.22 -10.04
N GLU A 439 -6.51 21.00 -9.47
CA GLU A 439 -6.93 22.29 -10.06
C GLU A 439 -5.74 23.24 -10.12
N ALA A 440 -5.64 23.97 -11.25
CA ALA A 440 -4.59 24.94 -11.47
C ALA A 440 -5.09 26.11 -12.30
N SER A 441 -4.51 27.30 -12.07
CA SER A 441 -4.64 28.44 -12.97
C SER A 441 -3.30 28.79 -13.59
N ILE A 442 -3.29 29.12 -14.89
CA ILE A 442 -2.09 29.50 -15.65
C ILE A 442 -2.30 30.89 -16.24
N GLU A 443 -1.37 31.77 -15.97
CA GLU A 443 -1.27 33.07 -16.64
C GLU A 443 -0.08 33.09 -17.59
N ARG A 444 -0.23 33.78 -18.74
CA ARG A 444 0.82 33.89 -19.76
C ARG A 444 1.13 35.36 -20.04
N ASN A 445 2.38 35.64 -20.36
CA ASN A 445 2.82 36.96 -20.76
C ASN A 445 2.47 37.23 -22.25
N ASN A 446 2.72 38.44 -22.71
CA ASN A 446 2.46 38.87 -24.09
C ASN A 446 3.22 38.09 -25.17
N LYS A 447 4.23 37.27 -24.79
CA LYS A 447 4.98 36.38 -25.68
C LYS A 447 4.45 34.94 -25.65
N GLY A 448 3.33 34.66 -24.94
CA GLY A 448 2.73 33.34 -24.79
C GLY A 448 3.42 32.44 -23.75
N GLN A 449 4.51 32.92 -23.11
CA GLN A 449 5.23 32.16 -22.07
C GLN A 449 4.45 32.20 -20.76
N VAL A 450 4.54 31.14 -19.97
CA VAL A 450 3.93 31.07 -18.64
C VAL A 450 4.55 32.13 -17.73
N SER A 451 3.76 33.01 -17.16
CA SER A 451 4.19 34.03 -16.21
C SER A 451 3.88 33.62 -14.77
N GLU A 452 2.74 32.97 -14.55
CA GLU A 452 2.33 32.50 -13.23
C GLU A 452 1.54 31.20 -13.33
N ILE A 453 1.78 30.27 -12.39
CA ILE A 453 0.93 29.11 -12.13
C ILE A 453 0.52 29.14 -10.66
N ARG A 454 -0.77 28.89 -10.39
CA ARG A 454 -1.27 28.63 -9.02
C ARG A 454 -1.81 27.21 -8.96
N GLN A 455 -1.21 26.39 -8.12
CA GLN A 455 -1.57 24.98 -7.97
C GLN A 455 -1.15 24.46 -6.59
N ASP A 456 -1.95 23.58 -5.97
CA ASP A 456 -1.66 22.92 -4.68
C ASP A 456 -1.32 23.91 -3.54
N GLY A 457 -1.88 25.12 -3.57
CA GLY A 457 -1.58 26.19 -2.63
C GLY A 457 -0.27 26.92 -2.88
N TRP A 458 0.47 26.54 -3.92
CA TRP A 458 1.66 27.26 -4.39
C TRP A 458 1.31 28.31 -5.43
N ASN A 459 2.02 29.42 -5.36
CA ASN A 459 2.06 30.45 -6.40
C ASN A 459 3.47 30.43 -6.99
N LEU A 460 3.58 30.13 -8.29
CA LEU A 460 4.80 29.97 -9.05
C LEU A 460 4.94 31.12 -10.04
N ARG A 461 6.01 31.92 -9.93
CA ARG A 461 6.28 33.03 -10.86
C ARG A 461 7.55 32.74 -11.64
N TYR A 462 7.40 32.85 -12.96
CA TYR A 462 8.43 32.51 -13.95
C TYR A 462 9.14 33.75 -14.47
N ASN A 463 10.45 33.67 -14.58
CA ASN A 463 11.26 34.66 -15.29
C ASN A 463 12.04 33.95 -16.39
N TRP A 464 11.75 34.31 -17.64
CA TRP A 464 12.32 33.70 -18.82
C TRP A 464 13.38 34.61 -19.42
N SER A 465 14.48 34.03 -19.91
CA SER A 465 15.49 34.73 -20.69
C SER A 465 14.96 35.17 -22.07
N ASN A 466 15.73 35.98 -22.75
CA ASN A 466 15.42 36.35 -24.12
C ASN A 466 15.47 35.18 -25.11
N GLN A 467 16.13 34.07 -24.74
CA GLN A 467 16.25 32.83 -25.52
C GLN A 467 15.17 31.81 -25.19
N ASN A 468 14.08 32.20 -24.50
CA ASN A 468 13.00 31.34 -24.08
C ASN A 468 13.40 30.22 -23.08
N ARG A 469 14.45 30.44 -22.31
CA ARG A 469 14.94 29.53 -21.24
C ARG A 469 14.48 30.04 -19.88
N LEU A 470 14.18 29.14 -18.96
CA LEU A 470 13.81 29.50 -17.60
C LEU A 470 15.05 29.93 -16.82
N ASP A 471 15.14 31.23 -16.48
CA ASP A 471 16.27 31.77 -15.69
C ASP A 471 16.02 31.66 -14.20
N LYS A 472 14.74 31.85 -13.80
CA LYS A 472 14.37 31.86 -12.39
C LYS A 472 12.93 31.45 -12.20
N LEU A 473 12.70 30.64 -11.17
CA LEU A 473 11.37 30.31 -10.66
C LEU A 473 11.28 30.72 -9.19
N THR A 474 10.24 31.49 -8.86
CA THR A 474 9.91 31.83 -7.48
C THR A 474 8.62 31.13 -7.09
N MET A 475 8.65 30.34 -6.04
CA MET A 475 7.51 29.58 -5.53
C MET A 475 7.18 30.07 -4.12
N THR A 476 5.94 30.48 -3.90
CA THR A 476 5.46 30.96 -2.59
C THR A 476 4.25 30.18 -2.13
N ARG A 477 4.22 29.83 -0.86
CA ARG A 477 3.05 29.21 -0.21
C ARG A 477 2.78 29.92 1.10
N ARG A 478 1.53 30.32 1.31
CA ARG A 478 1.07 30.95 2.56
C ARG A 478 0.13 30.03 3.28
N SER A 479 0.26 29.97 4.59
CA SER A 479 -0.62 29.23 5.49
C SER A 479 -0.95 30.10 6.71
N ASN A 480 -1.89 29.67 7.52
CA ASN A 480 -2.26 30.38 8.75
C ASN A 480 -1.12 30.45 9.78
N ILE A 481 -0.06 29.67 9.59
CA ILE A 481 1.09 29.55 10.52
C ILE A 481 2.40 30.12 9.92
N GLY A 482 2.37 30.70 8.71
CA GLY A 482 3.54 31.31 8.11
C GLY A 482 3.59 31.27 6.59
N SER A 483 4.72 31.70 6.01
CA SER A 483 5.00 31.66 4.58
C SER A 483 6.26 30.89 4.27
N ILE A 484 6.26 30.25 3.08
CA ILE A 484 7.43 29.57 2.51
C ILE A 484 7.72 30.26 1.17
N ASP A 485 8.93 30.74 1.01
CA ASP A 485 9.42 31.34 -0.21
C ASP A 485 10.61 30.51 -0.71
N ILE A 486 10.48 29.95 -1.90
CA ILE A 486 11.54 29.18 -2.57
C ILE A 486 11.92 29.92 -3.85
N ARG A 487 13.21 30.13 -4.04
CA ARG A 487 13.75 30.72 -5.26
C ARG A 487 14.71 29.72 -5.90
N LEU A 488 14.44 29.36 -7.14
CA LEU A 488 15.33 28.59 -7.99
C LEU A 488 15.95 29.51 -9.02
N VAL A 489 17.25 29.39 -9.22
CA VAL A 489 18.03 30.09 -10.26
C VAL A 489 18.78 29.02 -11.03
N PHE A 490 18.59 28.99 -12.34
CA PHE A 490 19.13 27.93 -13.20
C PHE A 490 20.49 28.34 -13.73
N ASP A 491 21.41 27.39 -13.71
CA ASP A 491 22.73 27.62 -14.27
C ASP A 491 22.64 27.64 -15.81
N GLN A 492 23.37 28.51 -16.44
CA GLN A 492 23.47 28.53 -17.91
C GLN A 492 24.27 27.28 -18.31
N ALA A 493 23.65 26.41 -19.14
CA ALA A 493 24.44 25.33 -19.73
C ALA A 493 25.50 25.97 -20.62
N ASP A 494 26.76 25.67 -20.32
CA ASP A 494 27.83 25.97 -21.24
C ASP A 494 27.56 25.26 -22.57
N GLU A 495 27.58 25.98 -23.69
CA GLU A 495 27.37 25.49 -25.05
C GLU A 495 28.45 24.49 -25.46
#